data_73cf511e5dbe5be5c3928e9f11f1446b
#
_entry.id   73cf511e5dbe5be5c3928e9f11f1446b
#
_cell.length_a   1.000
_cell.length_b   1.000
_cell.length_c   1.000
_cell.angle_alpha   90.00
_cell.angle_beta   90.00
_cell.angle_gamma   90.00
#
_symmetry.space_group_name_H-M   'P 1'
#
loop_
_entity.id
_entity.type
_entity.pdbx_description
1 polymer ?
#
loop_
_entity_poly.entity_id
_entity_poly.type
_entity_poly.pdbx_seq_one_letter_code
_entity_poly.pdbx_strand_id
1 'polypeptide(L)'
;MVEIVKDETASNFVNPAVLPVQSTARQPRVELIVDRDETTKKAGIVEIFSQSLSINFFVYTAVAALTCVLFIPQVRGFFIQIGLRWAHILCLSFALSFCLNPIFAGIARKLNILDMPDARKLHSEATPLLGGAAVFIGFGVALLMNGIFSTQVLMILLTSLILFGVGIIDDFKEISAGLKLAAQMLCTLLVMSCGIVLRVLPVDLGILATIGNVLLTVFWIIGITNAMNFFDGMGGLAAGLGALISFFLGVVAFQTGQPFLGWIAVAMLGACLGFLPFNFRPQKNAAIFLGDAGSVVIGFILACLAVYGDWAQNDPVVALVSPVLIFWILIFDMVHITIDRIVTGKVKNFKQWIEYVGKDHLHHRLANVLGGRKQSVLFIYLLGLCLGTSAVVLRNARPADALLLIIQACIMVVLITVLERRGRLANGTLKSKRQRDV
;
A
#
# COMPACT_ATOMS: atom_id res chain seq x y z
N MET A 1 19.25 -78.35 29.52
CA MET A 1 18.69 -78.86 30.79
C MET A 1 17.63 -77.86 31.14
N VAL A 2 16.42 -78.17 30.77
CA VAL A 2 15.30 -78.46 31.70
C VAL A 2 14.77 -77.13 32.32
N GLU A 3 13.51 -76.76 32.28
CA GLU A 3 12.29 -77.43 31.89
C GLU A 3 11.12 -76.42 31.80
N ILE A 4 10.16 -76.75 31.04
CA ILE A 4 8.85 -76.18 30.77
C ILE A 4 7.98 -76.21 32.03
N VAL A 5 7.20 -75.16 32.28
CA VAL A 5 5.83 -75.37 32.77
C VAL A 5 4.90 -74.32 32.15
N LYS A 6 3.90 -74.82 31.43
CA LYS A 6 2.67 -74.12 31.03
C LYS A 6 1.79 -73.87 32.25
N ASP A 7 1.04 -72.78 32.29
CA ASP A 7 -0.37 -72.94 32.64
C ASP A 7 -1.21 -71.82 31.97
N GLU A 8 -2.38 -72.25 31.50
CA GLU A 8 -3.42 -71.55 30.84
C GLU A 8 -4.30 -70.76 31.84
N THR A 9 -4.67 -69.52 31.48
CA THR A 9 -6.07 -69.16 31.73
C THR A 9 -6.45 -68.02 30.73
N ALA A 10 -7.45 -68.37 29.94
CA ALA A 10 -8.14 -67.48 29.01
C ALA A 10 -9.00 -66.48 29.76
N SER A 11 -9.00 -65.21 29.32
CA SER A 11 -10.23 -64.41 29.38
C SER A 11 -10.13 -63.14 28.44
N ASN A 12 -10.96 -63.22 27.44
CA ASN A 12 -11.74 -62.11 26.85
C ASN A 12 -11.05 -60.76 26.53
N PHE A 13 -10.50 -60.67 25.34
CA PHE A 13 -10.38 -59.38 24.66
C PHE A 13 -11.64 -59.08 23.86
N VAL A 14 -12.49 -58.19 24.40
CA VAL A 14 -13.61 -57.57 23.69
C VAL A 14 -13.04 -56.49 22.78
N ASN A 15 -13.21 -56.64 21.49
CA ASN A 15 -12.90 -55.73 20.43
C ASN A 15 -13.87 -54.53 20.49
N PRO A 16 -13.47 -53.28 20.69
CA PRO A 16 -14.41 -52.17 20.60
C PRO A 16 -14.70 -51.87 19.12
N ALA A 17 -15.94 -52.09 18.74
CA ALA A 17 -16.53 -51.82 17.45
C ALA A 17 -16.31 -50.36 17.05
N VAL A 18 -15.89 -50.17 15.80
CA VAL A 18 -15.87 -48.91 15.08
C VAL A 18 -17.33 -48.44 14.95
N LEU A 19 -17.67 -47.34 15.64
CA LEU A 19 -18.92 -46.63 15.43
C LEU A 19 -18.74 -45.62 14.29
N PRO A 20 -19.70 -45.50 13.37
CA PRO A 20 -19.61 -44.53 12.27
C PRO A 20 -19.78 -43.10 12.79
N VAL A 21 -18.90 -42.24 12.39
CA VAL A 21 -19.00 -40.78 12.61
C VAL A 21 -20.21 -40.26 11.85
N GLN A 22 -21.30 -40.00 12.56
CA GLN A 22 -22.38 -39.18 12.03
C GLN A 22 -21.95 -37.72 11.92
N SER A 23 -21.85 -37.24 10.70
CA SER A 23 -21.86 -35.80 10.35
C SER A 23 -23.23 -35.24 10.76
N THR A 24 -23.26 -34.17 11.46
CA THR A 24 -24.22 -33.06 11.55
C THR A 24 -24.32 -32.54 12.99
N ALA A 25 -23.38 -31.68 13.35
CA ALA A 25 -23.66 -30.65 14.34
C ALA A 25 -23.47 -29.29 13.67
N ARG A 26 -24.57 -28.72 13.19
CA ARG A 26 -24.66 -27.28 12.92
C ARG A 26 -24.32 -26.57 14.22
N GLN A 27 -23.21 -25.85 14.22
CA GLN A 27 -22.95 -24.87 15.27
C GLN A 27 -24.11 -23.86 15.27
N PRO A 28 -24.64 -23.48 16.43
CA PRO A 28 -25.68 -22.48 16.50
C PRO A 28 -25.08 -21.15 15.95
N ARG A 29 -25.74 -20.60 14.94
CA ARG A 29 -25.56 -19.16 14.60
C ARG A 29 -25.88 -18.40 15.88
N VAL A 30 -24.89 -17.80 16.49
CA VAL A 30 -25.11 -16.74 17.45
C VAL A 30 -25.65 -15.57 16.64
N GLU A 31 -26.95 -15.47 16.52
CA GLU A 31 -27.63 -14.24 16.18
C GLU A 31 -27.32 -13.27 17.32
N LEU A 32 -26.33 -12.40 17.11
CA LEU A 32 -26.22 -11.18 17.88
C LEU A 32 -27.49 -10.38 17.58
N ILE A 33 -28.51 -10.57 18.41
CA ILE A 33 -29.60 -9.60 18.56
C ILE A 33 -28.92 -8.33 19.06
N VAL A 34 -28.50 -7.47 18.13
CA VAL A 34 -28.17 -6.09 18.43
C VAL A 34 -29.51 -5.43 18.73
N ASP A 35 -29.86 -5.40 20.00
CA ASP A 35 -30.93 -4.59 20.53
C ASP A 35 -30.58 -3.13 20.16
N ARG A 36 -31.24 -2.62 19.14
CA ARG A 36 -31.09 -1.23 18.70
C ARG A 36 -31.88 -0.37 19.66
N ASP A 37 -31.24 -0.05 20.76
CA ASP A 37 -31.74 0.92 21.69
C ASP A 37 -31.99 2.25 20.93
N GLU A 38 -33.20 2.77 21.00
CA GLU A 38 -33.64 4.01 20.34
C GLU A 38 -32.89 5.26 20.78
N THR A 39 -32.07 5.15 21.80
CA THR A 39 -31.18 6.22 22.29
C THR A 39 -30.05 6.57 21.32
N THR A 40 -29.66 5.67 20.42
CA THR A 40 -28.61 5.93 19.40
C THR A 40 -29.07 6.83 18.27
N LYS A 41 -30.36 7.09 18.10
CA LYS A 41 -30.92 7.94 17.03
C LYS A 41 -30.74 9.45 17.28
N LYS A 42 -30.37 9.87 18.47
CA LYS A 42 -30.24 11.31 18.82
C LYS A 42 -28.82 11.76 19.13
N ALA A 43 -27.84 10.88 19.15
CA ALA A 43 -26.45 11.33 19.19
C ALA A 43 -26.16 12.10 17.90
N GLY A 44 -26.09 13.41 18.03
CA GLY A 44 -25.84 14.30 16.89
C GLY A 44 -24.55 13.91 16.18
N ILE A 45 -24.45 14.23 14.92
CA ILE A 45 -23.29 13.99 14.04
C ILE A 45 -21.96 14.28 14.78
N VAL A 46 -21.94 15.29 15.64
CA VAL A 46 -20.78 15.72 16.47
C VAL A 46 -20.36 14.67 17.50
N GLU A 47 -21.29 13.93 18.11
CA GLU A 47 -20.98 12.91 19.14
C GLU A 47 -20.45 11.63 18.52
N ILE A 48 -20.95 11.25 17.33
CA ILE A 48 -20.42 10.16 16.49
C ILE A 48 -18.99 10.50 16.06
N PHE A 49 -18.71 11.76 15.74
CA PHE A 49 -17.37 12.24 15.36
C PHE A 49 -16.37 12.22 16.54
N SER A 50 -16.78 12.62 17.74
CA SER A 50 -15.84 12.77 18.86
C SER A 50 -15.44 11.44 19.50
N GLN A 51 -16.34 10.47 19.63
CA GLN A 51 -16.07 9.21 20.30
C GLN A 51 -15.27 8.20 19.42
N SER A 52 -15.49 8.18 18.11
CA SER A 52 -14.87 7.16 17.26
C SER A 52 -13.50 7.54 16.70
N LEU A 53 -13.18 8.82 16.57
CA LEU A 53 -11.98 9.26 15.83
C LEU A 53 -10.86 9.80 16.72
N SER A 54 -11.10 10.09 17.99
CA SER A 54 -10.12 10.61 18.98
C SER A 54 -9.22 11.77 18.46
N ILE A 55 -9.65 12.48 17.43
CA ILE A 55 -9.02 13.73 17.00
C ILE A 55 -9.66 14.85 17.80
N ASN A 56 -8.83 15.77 18.30
CA ASN A 56 -9.30 16.93 19.01
C ASN A 56 -10.24 17.74 18.11
N PHE A 57 -11.46 18.03 18.58
CA PHE A 57 -12.47 18.80 17.87
C PHE A 57 -11.91 20.14 17.34
N PHE A 58 -11.09 20.82 18.14
CA PHE A 58 -10.44 22.07 17.71
C PHE A 58 -9.50 21.90 16.52
N VAL A 59 -8.75 20.79 16.46
CA VAL A 59 -7.88 20.50 15.32
C VAL A 59 -8.72 20.26 14.06
N TYR A 60 -9.80 19.49 14.18
CA TYR A 60 -10.67 19.23 13.05
C TYR A 60 -11.34 20.51 12.52
N THR A 61 -11.89 21.32 13.41
CA THR A 61 -12.53 22.60 13.02
C THR A 61 -11.53 23.59 12.44
N ALA A 62 -10.31 23.65 12.98
CA ALA A 62 -9.24 24.49 12.42
C ALA A 62 -8.85 24.07 11.01
N VAL A 63 -8.68 22.74 10.76
CA VAL A 63 -8.37 22.23 9.42
C VAL A 63 -9.55 22.42 8.46
N ALA A 64 -10.79 22.26 8.92
CA ALA A 64 -11.97 22.55 8.12
C ALA A 64 -12.08 24.03 7.75
N ALA A 65 -11.82 24.95 8.69
CA ALA A 65 -11.75 26.39 8.41
C ALA A 65 -10.61 26.71 7.41
N LEU A 66 -9.43 26.11 7.59
CA LEU A 66 -8.32 26.23 6.66
C LEU A 66 -8.73 25.75 5.24
N THR A 67 -9.45 24.64 5.15
CA THR A 67 -9.95 24.13 3.87
C THR A 67 -10.83 25.18 3.18
N CYS A 68 -11.78 25.79 3.90
CA CYS A 68 -12.64 26.84 3.36
C CYS A 68 -11.80 28.05 2.86
N VAL A 69 -10.80 28.46 3.62
CA VAL A 69 -9.89 29.57 3.21
C VAL A 69 -9.11 29.21 1.94
N LEU A 70 -8.60 27.98 1.83
CA LEU A 70 -7.83 27.53 0.68
C LEU A 70 -8.70 27.42 -0.61
N PHE A 71 -10.02 27.31 -0.50
CA PHE A 71 -10.92 27.35 -1.65
C PHE A 71 -11.11 28.79 -2.22
N ILE A 72 -10.73 29.83 -1.48
CA ILE A 72 -10.89 31.22 -1.92
C ILE A 72 -9.92 31.51 -3.07
N PRO A 73 -10.40 31.95 -4.27
CA PRO A 73 -9.56 32.19 -5.44
C PRO A 73 -8.42 33.20 -5.18
N GLN A 74 -8.67 34.23 -4.34
CA GLN A 74 -7.68 35.23 -3.97
C GLN A 74 -6.50 34.63 -3.19
N VAL A 75 -6.78 33.68 -2.28
CA VAL A 75 -5.75 32.97 -1.52
C VAL A 75 -4.88 32.14 -2.47
N ARG A 76 -5.50 31.39 -3.40
CA ARG A 76 -4.75 30.68 -4.44
C ARG A 76 -3.90 31.64 -5.28
N GLY A 77 -4.49 32.76 -5.70
CA GLY A 77 -3.79 33.81 -6.48
C GLY A 77 -2.58 34.34 -5.75
N PHE A 78 -2.70 34.62 -4.44
CA PHE A 78 -1.58 35.03 -3.59
C PHE A 78 -0.44 34.01 -3.58
N PHE A 79 -0.73 32.73 -3.34
CA PHE A 79 0.28 31.67 -3.36
C PHE A 79 0.99 31.54 -4.72
N ILE A 80 0.27 31.75 -5.83
CA ILE A 80 0.85 31.74 -7.18
C ILE A 80 1.78 32.93 -7.36
N GLN A 81 1.38 34.14 -6.92
CA GLN A 81 2.17 35.36 -7.06
C GLN A 81 3.49 35.32 -6.30
N ILE A 82 3.51 34.73 -5.11
CA ILE A 82 4.73 34.60 -4.30
C ILE A 82 5.55 33.35 -4.66
N GLY A 83 5.21 32.62 -5.74
CA GLY A 83 5.94 31.43 -6.18
C GLY A 83 5.73 30.17 -5.35
N LEU A 84 4.79 30.16 -4.39
CA LEU A 84 4.50 29.06 -3.49
C LEU A 84 3.26 28.24 -3.90
N ARG A 85 2.98 28.12 -5.19
CA ARG A 85 1.85 27.32 -5.71
C ARG A 85 1.86 25.89 -5.16
N TRP A 86 3.02 25.28 -5.04
CA TRP A 86 3.19 23.94 -4.47
C TRP A 86 2.68 23.84 -3.02
N ALA A 87 2.90 24.89 -2.21
CA ALA A 87 2.43 24.91 -0.81
C ALA A 87 0.90 24.98 -0.73
N HIS A 88 0.25 25.79 -1.60
CA HIS A 88 -1.22 25.78 -1.70
C HIS A 88 -1.76 24.42 -2.07
N ILE A 89 -1.16 23.72 -3.05
CA ILE A 89 -1.57 22.38 -3.47
C ILE A 89 -1.42 21.39 -2.33
N LEU A 90 -0.27 21.40 -1.63
CA LEU A 90 0.01 20.55 -0.47
C LEU A 90 -1.03 20.74 0.63
N CYS A 91 -1.24 22.00 1.05
CA CYS A 91 -2.16 22.33 2.11
C CYS A 91 -3.61 21.96 1.75
N LEU A 92 -4.04 22.23 0.52
CA LEU A 92 -5.40 21.94 0.07
C LEU A 92 -5.65 20.43 0.00
N SER A 93 -4.74 19.67 -0.62
CA SER A 93 -4.89 18.21 -0.69
C SER A 93 -4.84 17.53 0.69
N PHE A 94 -3.94 18.00 1.57
CA PHE A 94 -3.89 17.56 2.97
C PHE A 94 -5.20 17.85 3.70
N ALA A 95 -5.65 19.10 3.68
CA ALA A 95 -6.82 19.53 4.42
C ALA A 95 -8.11 18.84 3.93
N LEU A 96 -8.27 18.67 2.62
CA LEU A 96 -9.38 17.92 2.04
C LEU A 96 -9.35 16.45 2.46
N SER A 97 -8.22 15.75 2.26
CA SER A 97 -8.09 14.36 2.67
C SER A 97 -8.37 14.21 4.17
N PHE A 98 -7.80 15.09 5.02
CA PHE A 98 -8.02 15.07 6.46
C PHE A 98 -9.51 15.24 6.81
N CYS A 99 -10.18 16.23 6.25
CA CYS A 99 -11.60 16.52 6.55
C CYS A 99 -12.55 15.44 6.02
N LEU A 100 -12.22 14.79 4.91
CA LEU A 100 -13.06 13.77 4.30
C LEU A 100 -12.99 12.41 5.01
N ASN A 101 -11.87 12.07 5.68
CA ASN A 101 -11.72 10.78 6.35
C ASN A 101 -12.82 10.45 7.36
N PRO A 102 -13.22 11.34 8.30
CA PRO A 102 -14.34 11.08 9.19
C PRO A 102 -15.65 10.85 8.46
N ILE A 103 -15.88 11.60 7.39
CA ILE A 103 -17.09 11.49 6.57
C ILE A 103 -17.17 10.11 5.92
N PHE A 104 -16.08 9.68 5.26
CA PHE A 104 -16.03 8.37 4.62
C PHE A 104 -16.05 7.22 5.64
N ALA A 105 -15.46 7.39 6.82
CA ALA A 105 -15.60 6.41 7.90
C ALA A 105 -17.06 6.26 8.34
N GLY A 106 -17.81 7.36 8.42
CA GLY A 106 -19.25 7.36 8.71
C GLY A 106 -20.08 6.69 7.59
N ILE A 107 -19.77 6.99 6.33
CA ILE A 107 -20.42 6.38 5.15
C ILE A 107 -20.14 4.88 5.14
N ALA A 108 -18.89 4.46 5.32
CA ALA A 108 -18.49 3.05 5.32
C ALA A 108 -19.24 2.24 6.39
N ARG A 109 -19.40 2.81 7.60
CA ARG A 109 -20.20 2.16 8.67
C ARG A 109 -21.67 2.06 8.28
N LYS A 110 -22.27 3.09 7.68
CA LYS A 110 -23.68 3.07 7.24
C LYS A 110 -23.92 2.04 6.13
N LEU A 111 -22.97 1.92 5.21
CA LEU A 111 -23.05 0.99 4.08
C LEU A 111 -22.52 -0.42 4.43
N ASN A 112 -22.05 -0.62 5.66
CA ASN A 112 -21.45 -1.88 6.13
C ASN A 112 -20.21 -2.33 5.30
N ILE A 113 -19.43 -1.34 4.81
CA ILE A 113 -18.15 -1.55 4.12
C ILE A 113 -17.05 -1.60 5.18
N LEU A 114 -16.94 -2.74 5.84
CA LEU A 114 -16.08 -2.92 7.00
C LEU A 114 -15.14 -4.10 6.79
N ASP A 115 -13.88 -3.92 7.12
CA ASP A 115 -12.94 -5.02 7.26
C ASP A 115 -13.19 -5.73 8.59
N MET A 116 -13.77 -6.93 8.50
CA MET A 116 -14.12 -7.73 9.67
C MET A 116 -12.89 -8.46 10.21
N PRO A 117 -12.74 -8.55 11.56
CA PRO A 117 -11.71 -9.37 12.17
C PRO A 117 -11.84 -10.84 11.74
N ASP A 118 -10.75 -11.44 11.30
CA ASP A 118 -10.63 -12.87 11.00
C ASP A 118 -9.37 -13.41 11.69
N ALA A 119 -9.30 -14.72 11.92
CA ALA A 119 -8.13 -15.39 12.50
C ALA A 119 -6.82 -15.12 11.73
N ARG A 120 -6.92 -14.76 10.46
CA ARG A 120 -5.80 -14.35 9.61
C ARG A 120 -5.47 -12.87 9.70
N LYS A 121 -6.42 -12.01 10.14
CA LYS A 121 -6.27 -10.55 10.21
C LYS A 121 -5.75 -10.14 11.58
N LEU A 122 -5.14 -8.98 11.62
CA LEU A 122 -4.33 -8.58 12.75
C LEU A 122 -5.02 -7.50 13.62
N HIS A 123 -6.25 -7.10 13.28
CA HIS A 123 -7.07 -6.15 14.04
C HIS A 123 -8.21 -6.90 14.77
N SER A 124 -8.63 -6.36 15.90
CA SER A 124 -9.65 -6.94 16.78
C SER A 124 -11.04 -6.34 16.61
N GLU A 125 -11.16 -5.26 15.82
CA GLU A 125 -12.40 -4.51 15.64
C GLU A 125 -12.69 -4.32 14.16
N ALA A 126 -13.99 -4.30 13.78
CA ALA A 126 -14.42 -3.99 12.44
C ALA A 126 -14.02 -2.57 12.04
N THR A 127 -13.22 -2.42 10.99
CA THR A 127 -12.64 -1.14 10.58
C THR A 127 -13.17 -0.70 9.21
N PRO A 128 -13.62 0.57 9.06
CA PRO A 128 -14.10 1.11 7.78
C PRO A 128 -13.03 1.07 6.67
N LEU A 129 -13.43 0.80 5.41
CA LEU A 129 -12.54 0.59 4.26
C LEU A 129 -12.54 1.73 3.22
N LEU A 130 -13.15 2.88 3.43
CA LEU A 130 -13.25 3.94 2.40
C LEU A 130 -12.21 5.07 2.53
N GLY A 131 -11.07 4.85 3.18
CA GLY A 131 -10.03 5.87 3.31
C GLY A 131 -9.42 6.32 1.98
N GLY A 132 -9.32 5.40 1.03
CA GLY A 132 -8.87 5.70 -0.33
C GLY A 132 -9.70 6.77 -1.05
N ALA A 133 -10.99 6.88 -0.75
CA ALA A 133 -11.85 7.93 -1.30
C ALA A 133 -11.41 9.33 -0.84
N ALA A 134 -11.06 9.48 0.44
CA ALA A 134 -10.58 10.76 0.96
C ALA A 134 -9.26 11.17 0.31
N VAL A 135 -8.33 10.22 0.11
CA VAL A 135 -7.04 10.46 -0.55
C VAL A 135 -7.27 10.84 -2.02
N PHE A 136 -8.05 10.07 -2.77
CA PHE A 136 -8.26 10.30 -4.20
C PHE A 136 -8.99 11.63 -4.48
N ILE A 137 -10.01 11.96 -3.70
CA ILE A 137 -10.74 13.23 -3.84
C ILE A 137 -9.83 14.40 -3.43
N GLY A 138 -9.12 14.29 -2.30
CA GLY A 138 -8.17 15.32 -1.87
C GLY A 138 -7.11 15.62 -2.93
N PHE A 139 -6.53 14.58 -3.53
CA PHE A 139 -5.59 14.66 -4.63
C PHE A 139 -6.21 15.31 -5.87
N GLY A 140 -7.31 14.77 -6.38
CA GLY A 140 -7.93 15.23 -7.63
C GLY A 140 -8.44 16.66 -7.54
N VAL A 141 -9.14 17.02 -6.46
CA VAL A 141 -9.66 18.37 -6.25
C VAL A 141 -8.53 19.41 -6.15
N ALA A 142 -7.43 19.06 -5.45
CA ALA A 142 -6.29 19.98 -5.36
C ALA A 142 -5.65 20.27 -6.73
N LEU A 143 -5.55 19.28 -7.62
CA LEU A 143 -5.08 19.47 -8.99
C LEU A 143 -6.05 20.33 -9.80
N LEU A 144 -7.34 19.98 -9.78
CA LEU A 144 -8.38 20.69 -10.53
C LEU A 144 -8.48 22.16 -10.12
N MET A 145 -8.52 22.41 -8.81
CA MET A 145 -8.61 23.78 -8.27
C MET A 145 -7.37 24.62 -8.59
N ASN A 146 -6.21 24.00 -8.77
CA ASN A 146 -4.99 24.71 -9.17
C ASN A 146 -4.79 24.78 -10.69
N GLY A 147 -5.73 24.31 -11.51
CA GLY A 147 -5.63 24.37 -12.96
C GLY A 147 -4.47 23.53 -13.51
N ILE A 148 -4.20 22.37 -12.88
CA ILE A 148 -3.17 21.44 -13.33
C ILE A 148 -3.82 20.45 -14.28
N PHE A 149 -3.86 20.83 -15.57
CA PHE A 149 -4.50 20.05 -16.62
C PHE A 149 -3.51 19.74 -17.74
N SER A 150 -3.51 18.51 -18.19
CA SER A 150 -2.97 18.06 -19.48
C SER A 150 -3.77 16.81 -19.88
N THR A 151 -3.69 16.41 -21.14
CA THR A 151 -4.30 15.16 -21.60
C THR A 151 -3.86 13.96 -20.76
N GLN A 152 -2.57 13.92 -20.41
CA GLN A 152 -1.97 12.86 -19.60
C GLN A 152 -2.56 12.86 -18.17
N VAL A 153 -2.65 14.02 -17.52
CA VAL A 153 -3.21 14.13 -16.16
C VAL A 153 -4.68 13.74 -16.14
N LEU A 154 -5.45 14.21 -17.10
CA LEU A 154 -6.86 13.85 -17.20
C LEU A 154 -7.04 12.35 -17.44
N MET A 155 -6.19 11.75 -18.27
CA MET A 155 -6.21 10.30 -18.50
C MET A 155 -5.81 9.52 -17.24
N ILE A 156 -4.78 9.97 -16.49
CA ILE A 156 -4.41 9.37 -15.20
C ILE A 156 -5.59 9.45 -14.21
N LEU A 157 -6.26 10.61 -14.11
CA LEU A 157 -7.41 10.77 -13.22
C LEU A 157 -8.58 9.88 -13.64
N LEU A 158 -8.91 9.80 -14.92
CA LEU A 158 -9.99 8.98 -15.45
C LEU A 158 -9.72 7.48 -15.20
N THR A 159 -8.53 7.00 -15.55
CA THR A 159 -8.15 5.60 -15.35
C THR A 159 -8.04 5.25 -13.86
N SER A 160 -7.56 6.18 -13.02
CA SER A 160 -7.57 6.03 -11.56
C SER A 160 -8.99 5.95 -11.00
N LEU A 161 -9.94 6.71 -11.56
CA LEU A 161 -11.36 6.61 -11.18
C LEU A 161 -11.96 5.25 -11.55
N ILE A 162 -11.59 4.68 -12.70
CA ILE A 162 -11.98 3.31 -13.09
C ILE A 162 -11.42 2.31 -12.09
N LEU A 163 -10.12 2.37 -11.80
CA LEU A 163 -9.46 1.47 -10.84
C LEU A 163 -10.03 1.64 -9.42
N PHE A 164 -10.35 2.87 -9.03
CA PHE A 164 -11.02 3.17 -7.77
C PHE A 164 -12.38 2.47 -7.68
N GLY A 165 -13.19 2.54 -8.74
CA GLY A 165 -14.47 1.83 -8.82
C GLY A 165 -14.32 0.32 -8.72
N VAL A 166 -13.34 -0.27 -9.42
CA VAL A 166 -13.01 -1.70 -9.33
C VAL A 166 -12.57 -2.07 -7.91
N GLY A 167 -11.72 -1.25 -7.28
CA GLY A 167 -11.27 -1.45 -5.90
C GLY A 167 -12.41 -1.37 -4.88
N ILE A 168 -13.35 -0.43 -5.03
CA ILE A 168 -14.55 -0.37 -4.18
C ILE A 168 -15.38 -1.64 -4.32
N ILE A 169 -15.59 -2.13 -5.56
CA ILE A 169 -16.35 -3.37 -5.77
C ILE A 169 -15.65 -4.53 -5.07
N ASP A 170 -14.32 -4.58 -5.12
CA ASP A 170 -13.52 -5.59 -4.45
C ASP A 170 -13.62 -5.51 -2.92
N ASP A 171 -13.57 -4.31 -2.36
CA ASP A 171 -13.75 -4.06 -0.92
C ASP A 171 -15.16 -4.51 -0.43
N PHE A 172 -16.18 -4.52 -1.31
CA PHE A 172 -17.51 -5.03 -1.02
C PHE A 172 -17.67 -6.54 -1.26
N LYS A 173 -17.14 -7.00 -2.37
CA LYS A 173 -17.28 -8.36 -2.85
C LYS A 173 -16.01 -8.76 -3.57
N GLU A 174 -15.25 -9.65 -2.97
CA GLU A 174 -14.01 -10.16 -3.55
C GLU A 174 -14.19 -10.52 -5.03
N ILE A 175 -13.43 -9.86 -5.89
CA ILE A 175 -13.37 -10.15 -7.32
C ILE A 175 -12.11 -10.96 -7.65
N SER A 176 -12.15 -11.70 -8.74
CA SER A 176 -11.01 -12.53 -9.15
C SER A 176 -9.76 -11.68 -9.45
N ALA A 177 -8.60 -12.18 -9.07
CA ALA A 177 -7.31 -11.52 -9.35
C ALA A 177 -7.11 -11.26 -10.86
N GLY A 178 -7.64 -12.15 -11.72
CA GLY A 178 -7.61 -11.96 -13.16
C GLY A 178 -8.40 -10.74 -13.65
N LEU A 179 -9.57 -10.46 -13.05
CA LEU A 179 -10.37 -9.28 -13.39
C LEU A 179 -9.70 -7.98 -12.93
N LYS A 180 -9.11 -7.99 -11.71
CA LYS A 180 -8.29 -6.86 -11.23
C LYS A 180 -7.15 -6.56 -12.19
N LEU A 181 -6.42 -7.59 -12.61
CA LEU A 181 -5.30 -7.45 -13.53
C LEU A 181 -5.75 -6.98 -14.92
N ALA A 182 -6.89 -7.46 -15.43
CA ALA A 182 -7.45 -7.01 -16.69
C ALA A 182 -7.84 -5.52 -16.67
N ALA A 183 -8.44 -5.05 -15.57
CA ALA A 183 -8.74 -3.64 -15.38
C ALA A 183 -7.47 -2.78 -15.32
N GLN A 184 -6.44 -3.22 -14.59
CA GLN A 184 -5.15 -2.55 -14.52
C GLN A 184 -4.48 -2.51 -15.90
N MET A 185 -4.52 -3.60 -16.67
CA MET A 185 -4.00 -3.66 -18.02
C MET A 185 -4.70 -2.66 -18.95
N LEU A 186 -6.05 -2.63 -18.94
CA LEU A 186 -6.82 -1.69 -19.72
C LEU A 186 -6.45 -0.24 -19.39
N CYS A 187 -6.41 0.11 -18.09
CA CYS A 187 -6.04 1.45 -17.64
C CYS A 187 -4.61 1.81 -18.03
N THR A 188 -3.68 0.86 -17.94
CA THR A 188 -2.29 1.04 -18.38
C THR A 188 -2.21 1.32 -19.87
N LEU A 189 -2.92 0.58 -20.73
CA LEU A 189 -2.94 0.82 -22.17
C LEU A 189 -3.55 2.19 -22.51
N LEU A 190 -4.58 2.64 -21.75
CA LEU A 190 -5.18 3.95 -21.93
C LEU A 190 -4.21 5.08 -21.61
N VAL A 191 -3.46 5.03 -20.52
CA VAL A 191 -2.45 6.07 -20.21
C VAL A 191 -1.28 6.03 -21.20
N MET A 192 -0.88 4.84 -21.68
CA MET A 192 0.15 4.70 -22.70
C MET A 192 -0.28 5.32 -24.03
N SER A 193 -1.57 5.24 -24.42
CA SER A 193 -2.09 5.88 -25.62
C SER A 193 -1.96 7.41 -25.60
N CYS A 194 -1.82 8.02 -24.41
CA CYS A 194 -1.56 9.44 -24.24
C CYS A 194 -0.05 9.77 -24.17
N GLY A 195 0.83 8.82 -24.48
CA GLY A 195 2.26 9.02 -24.53
C GLY A 195 3.02 8.79 -23.21
N ILE A 196 2.35 8.23 -22.17
CA ILE A 196 3.01 7.82 -20.92
C ILE A 196 3.67 6.46 -21.14
N VAL A 197 4.89 6.47 -21.69
CA VAL A 197 5.67 5.28 -22.06
C VAL A 197 7.13 5.49 -21.66
N LEU A 198 7.72 4.50 -21.00
CA LEU A 198 9.16 4.49 -20.70
C LEU A 198 9.98 4.53 -21.98
N ARG A 199 11.02 5.34 -21.99
CA ARG A 199 11.96 5.50 -23.10
C ARG A 199 13.37 5.18 -22.63
N VAL A 200 13.61 3.92 -22.31
CA VAL A 200 14.86 3.44 -21.72
C VAL A 200 15.76 2.79 -22.75
N LEU A 201 15.17 2.03 -23.67
CA LEU A 201 15.93 1.34 -24.69
C LEU A 201 16.36 2.28 -25.83
N PRO A 202 17.62 2.17 -26.29
CA PRO A 202 18.15 3.02 -27.35
C PRO A 202 17.33 2.93 -28.66
N VAL A 203 17.13 4.06 -29.30
CA VAL A 203 16.35 4.19 -30.55
C VAL A 203 16.96 3.35 -31.70
N ASP A 204 18.28 3.14 -31.66
CA ASP A 204 19.02 2.36 -32.67
C ASP A 204 18.54 0.90 -32.77
N LEU A 205 17.88 0.38 -31.76
CA LEU A 205 17.25 -0.95 -31.79
C LEU A 205 15.92 -0.99 -32.59
N GLY A 206 15.45 0.14 -33.12
CA GLY A 206 14.27 0.23 -33.98
C GLY A 206 13.00 -0.31 -33.32
N ILE A 207 12.30 -1.24 -34.01
CA ILE A 207 11.04 -1.83 -33.51
C ILE A 207 11.22 -2.58 -32.18
N LEU A 208 12.38 -3.19 -31.94
CA LEU A 208 12.67 -3.91 -30.72
C LEU A 208 12.72 -2.96 -29.50
N ALA A 209 13.26 -1.74 -29.68
CA ALA A 209 13.21 -0.70 -28.62
C ALA A 209 11.76 -0.33 -28.30
N THR A 210 10.93 -0.14 -29.31
CA THR A 210 9.51 0.20 -29.13
C THR A 210 8.77 -0.89 -28.36
N ILE A 211 8.87 -2.14 -28.80
CA ILE A 211 8.23 -3.27 -28.12
C ILE A 211 8.76 -3.41 -26.70
N GLY A 212 10.08 -3.34 -26.50
CA GLY A 212 10.69 -3.44 -25.18
C GLY A 212 10.23 -2.33 -24.21
N ASN A 213 10.20 -1.08 -24.68
CA ASN A 213 9.73 0.05 -23.87
C ASN A 213 8.24 -0.08 -23.50
N VAL A 214 7.39 -0.57 -24.39
CA VAL A 214 5.98 -0.89 -24.12
C VAL A 214 5.86 -1.96 -23.06
N LEU A 215 6.56 -3.07 -23.18
CA LEU A 215 6.54 -4.16 -22.21
C LEU A 215 7.06 -3.72 -20.84
N LEU A 216 8.17 -2.96 -20.81
CA LEU A 216 8.71 -2.39 -19.58
C LEU A 216 7.72 -1.44 -18.91
N THR A 217 7.00 -0.62 -19.68
CA THR A 217 5.98 0.29 -19.14
C THR A 217 4.83 -0.46 -18.49
N VAL A 218 4.30 -1.49 -19.18
CA VAL A 218 3.24 -2.35 -18.65
C VAL A 218 3.69 -3.02 -17.36
N PHE A 219 4.88 -3.61 -17.38
CA PHE A 219 5.45 -4.30 -16.22
C PHE A 219 5.66 -3.33 -15.04
N TRP A 220 6.17 -2.12 -15.31
CA TRP A 220 6.38 -1.09 -14.29
C TRP A 220 5.06 -0.66 -13.66
N ILE A 221 4.09 -0.21 -14.46
CA ILE A 221 2.84 0.35 -13.94
C ILE A 221 2.07 -0.73 -13.16
N ILE A 222 1.87 -1.91 -13.74
CA ILE A 222 1.13 -3.00 -13.09
C ILE A 222 1.90 -3.53 -11.88
N GLY A 223 3.21 -3.69 -11.99
CA GLY A 223 4.07 -4.18 -10.91
C GLY A 223 4.04 -3.26 -9.68
N ILE A 224 4.25 -1.96 -9.87
CA ILE A 224 4.21 -0.98 -8.78
C ILE A 224 2.79 -0.85 -8.18
N THR A 225 1.76 -0.86 -9.03
CA THR A 225 0.36 -0.82 -8.58
C THR A 225 0.03 -1.97 -7.63
N ASN A 226 0.38 -3.20 -8.01
CA ASN A 226 0.15 -4.37 -7.17
C ASN A 226 1.09 -4.40 -5.95
N ALA A 227 2.35 -3.98 -6.10
CA ALA A 227 3.26 -3.88 -4.97
C ALA A 227 2.71 -2.93 -3.89
N MET A 228 2.18 -1.76 -4.27
CA MET A 228 1.57 -0.82 -3.33
C MET A 228 0.34 -1.42 -2.63
N ASN A 229 -0.49 -2.17 -3.35
CA ASN A 229 -1.64 -2.87 -2.78
C ASN A 229 -1.20 -3.93 -1.75
N PHE A 230 -0.16 -4.72 -2.03
CA PHE A 230 0.38 -5.68 -1.06
C PHE A 230 0.96 -5.02 0.20
N PHE A 231 1.44 -3.78 0.12
CA PHE A 231 1.92 -3.03 1.29
C PHE A 231 0.79 -2.42 2.13
N ASP A 232 -0.47 -2.50 1.73
CA ASP A 232 -1.61 -2.05 2.56
C ASP A 232 -2.01 -3.03 3.68
N GLY A 233 -1.18 -4.02 3.96
CA GLY A 233 -1.39 -4.99 5.05
C GLY A 233 -1.14 -4.45 6.46
N MET A 234 -0.60 -3.24 6.65
CA MET A 234 -0.32 -2.62 7.96
C MET A 234 -0.71 -1.15 7.98
N GLY A 235 -1.38 -0.71 9.06
CA GLY A 235 -1.79 0.68 9.22
C GLY A 235 -0.62 1.66 9.04
N GLY A 236 -0.79 2.63 8.17
CA GLY A 236 0.18 3.65 7.79
C GLY A 236 1.13 3.26 6.66
N LEU A 237 1.35 1.97 6.40
CA LEU A 237 2.44 1.55 5.54
C LEU A 237 2.28 2.02 4.08
N ALA A 238 1.16 1.68 3.42
CA ALA A 238 0.94 2.07 2.03
C ALA A 238 0.83 3.59 1.85
N ALA A 239 0.02 4.26 2.67
CA ALA A 239 -0.13 5.72 2.60
C ALA A 239 1.18 6.46 2.94
N GLY A 240 1.95 5.96 3.91
CA GLY A 240 3.23 6.58 4.26
C GLY A 240 4.31 6.36 3.21
N LEU A 241 4.38 5.17 2.59
CA LEU A 241 5.23 4.96 1.42
C LEU A 241 4.77 5.82 0.24
N GLY A 242 3.46 5.93 0.01
CA GLY A 242 2.90 6.84 -0.98
C GLY A 242 3.33 8.29 -0.74
N ALA A 243 3.31 8.76 0.52
CA ALA A 243 3.81 10.07 0.89
C ALA A 243 5.33 10.22 0.64
N LEU A 244 6.14 9.25 1.05
CA LEU A 244 7.59 9.29 0.83
C LEU A 244 7.96 9.29 -0.65
N ILE A 245 7.36 8.41 -1.43
CA ILE A 245 7.57 8.33 -2.89
C ILE A 245 7.16 9.66 -3.54
N SER A 246 5.99 10.19 -3.18
CA SER A 246 5.51 11.49 -3.67
C SER A 246 6.45 12.63 -3.31
N PHE A 247 6.99 12.65 -2.09
CA PHE A 247 7.95 13.66 -1.65
C PHE A 247 9.20 13.65 -2.52
N PHE A 248 9.81 12.47 -2.70
CA PHE A 248 11.06 12.37 -3.48
C PHE A 248 10.84 12.61 -4.98
N LEU A 249 9.76 12.09 -5.56
CA LEU A 249 9.39 12.42 -6.94
C LEU A 249 9.17 13.92 -7.12
N GLY A 250 8.50 14.57 -6.17
CA GLY A 250 8.29 16.02 -6.17
C GLY A 250 9.59 16.81 -6.12
N VAL A 251 10.48 16.44 -5.19
CA VAL A 251 11.81 17.09 -5.08
C VAL A 251 12.60 16.95 -6.37
N VAL A 252 12.72 15.75 -6.93
CA VAL A 252 13.46 15.51 -8.17
C VAL A 252 12.81 16.25 -9.34
N ALA A 253 11.46 16.23 -9.45
CA ALA A 253 10.74 16.94 -10.50
C ALA A 253 11.01 18.46 -10.48
N PHE A 254 10.98 19.09 -9.30
CA PHE A 254 11.33 20.51 -9.18
C PHE A 254 12.80 20.78 -9.51
N GLN A 255 13.69 19.89 -9.10
CA GLN A 255 15.10 20.00 -9.40
C GLN A 255 15.43 19.81 -10.89
N THR A 256 14.69 18.99 -11.62
CA THR A 256 14.87 18.77 -13.07
C THR A 256 14.10 19.76 -13.95
N GLY A 257 13.54 20.81 -13.35
CA GLY A 257 12.81 21.83 -14.09
C GLY A 257 11.43 21.41 -14.58
N GLN A 258 10.82 20.41 -13.93
CA GLN A 258 9.49 19.89 -14.26
C GLN A 258 8.46 20.24 -13.18
N PRO A 259 8.16 21.54 -12.94
CA PRO A 259 7.31 21.96 -11.84
C PRO A 259 5.89 21.37 -11.94
N PHE A 260 5.42 21.12 -13.15
CA PHE A 260 4.10 20.51 -13.40
C PHE A 260 4.00 19.12 -12.77
N LEU A 261 5.00 18.27 -12.93
CA LEU A 261 5.07 16.96 -12.29
C LEU A 261 5.26 17.07 -10.77
N GLY A 262 6.09 18.05 -10.35
CA GLY A 262 6.26 18.38 -8.94
C GLY A 262 4.94 18.71 -8.24
N TRP A 263 4.05 19.47 -8.88
CA TRP A 263 2.73 19.80 -8.31
C TRP A 263 1.83 18.55 -8.18
N ILE A 264 1.88 17.63 -9.15
CA ILE A 264 1.12 16.38 -9.08
C ILE A 264 1.63 15.52 -7.90
N ALA A 265 2.96 15.39 -7.77
CA ALA A 265 3.57 14.66 -6.67
C ALA A 265 3.22 15.27 -5.31
N VAL A 266 3.27 16.60 -5.19
CA VAL A 266 2.93 17.33 -3.95
C VAL A 266 1.44 17.18 -3.60
N ALA A 267 0.55 17.14 -4.58
CA ALA A 267 -0.87 16.86 -4.33
C ALA A 267 -1.07 15.47 -3.73
N MET A 268 -0.39 14.45 -4.23
CA MET A 268 -0.45 13.09 -3.68
C MET A 268 0.19 13.03 -2.28
N LEU A 269 1.32 13.70 -2.08
CA LEU A 269 1.96 13.85 -0.77
C LEU A 269 0.97 14.40 0.26
N GLY A 270 0.32 15.53 -0.03
CA GLY A 270 -0.65 16.15 0.88
C GLY A 270 -1.82 15.24 1.18
N ALA A 271 -2.40 14.58 0.17
CA ALA A 271 -3.51 13.68 0.35
C ALA A 271 -3.16 12.47 1.24
N CYS A 272 -2.00 11.85 1.04
CA CYS A 272 -1.50 10.78 1.88
C CYS A 272 -1.24 11.24 3.33
N LEU A 273 -0.60 12.40 3.51
CA LEU A 273 -0.35 12.98 4.83
C LEU A 273 -1.66 13.31 5.58
N GLY A 274 -2.70 13.77 4.89
CA GLY A 274 -4.01 14.05 5.47
C GLY A 274 -4.74 12.78 5.94
N PHE A 275 -4.48 11.64 5.32
CA PHE A 275 -5.02 10.33 5.71
C PHE A 275 -4.29 9.69 6.90
N LEU A 276 -2.96 9.84 6.99
CA LEU A 276 -2.12 9.16 7.97
C LEU A 276 -2.58 9.30 9.44
N PRO A 277 -3.05 10.46 9.96
CA PRO A 277 -3.50 10.59 11.34
C PRO A 277 -4.67 9.65 11.73
N PHE A 278 -5.43 9.18 10.75
CA PHE A 278 -6.55 8.26 10.95
C PHE A 278 -6.15 6.79 10.80
N ASN A 279 -5.11 6.51 10.03
CA ASN A 279 -4.68 5.16 9.70
C ASN A 279 -3.46 4.70 10.52
N PHE A 280 -2.44 5.56 10.70
CA PHE A 280 -1.25 5.28 11.51
C PHE A 280 -1.39 5.87 12.92
N ARG A 281 -1.95 5.09 13.84
CA ARG A 281 -2.21 5.53 15.22
C ARG A 281 -1.32 4.76 16.20
N PRO A 282 -0.32 5.41 16.84
CA PRO A 282 0.70 4.72 17.63
C PRO A 282 0.18 3.88 18.80
N GLN A 283 -0.93 4.26 19.41
CA GLN A 283 -1.47 3.61 20.62
C GLN A 283 -2.87 3.01 20.44
N LYS A 284 -3.47 3.15 19.26
CA LYS A 284 -4.86 2.73 18.97
C LYS A 284 -4.92 1.96 17.65
N ASN A 285 -6.01 1.27 17.41
CA ASN A 285 -6.32 0.69 16.10
C ASN A 285 -6.56 1.80 15.07
N ALA A 286 -6.35 1.51 13.79
CA ALA A 286 -6.70 2.44 12.71
C ALA A 286 -8.18 2.80 12.79
N ALA A 287 -8.51 4.07 12.56
CA ALA A 287 -9.90 4.54 12.54
C ALA A 287 -10.59 4.24 11.20
N ILE A 288 -9.79 4.14 10.15
CA ILE A 288 -10.20 3.82 8.78
C ILE A 288 -9.01 3.20 8.03
N PHE A 289 -9.26 2.19 7.21
CA PHE A 289 -8.29 1.62 6.29
C PHE A 289 -8.37 2.28 4.92
N LEU A 290 -7.25 2.21 4.19
CA LEU A 290 -7.14 2.73 2.84
C LEU A 290 -8.03 1.97 1.86
N GLY A 291 -8.06 0.64 2.00
CA GLY A 291 -8.75 -0.32 1.14
C GLY A 291 -8.02 -0.57 -0.18
N ASP A 292 -8.45 -1.62 -0.87
CA ASP A 292 -7.91 -1.96 -2.19
C ASP A 292 -8.12 -0.80 -3.18
N ALA A 293 -9.26 -0.10 -3.09
CA ALA A 293 -9.55 1.08 -3.87
C ALA A 293 -8.47 2.18 -3.72
N GLY A 294 -7.99 2.41 -2.49
CA GLY A 294 -7.03 3.48 -2.24
C GLY A 294 -5.59 3.09 -2.58
N SER A 295 -5.16 1.92 -2.17
CA SER A 295 -3.77 1.45 -2.37
C SER A 295 -3.43 1.27 -3.85
N VAL A 296 -4.36 0.68 -4.63
CA VAL A 296 -4.23 0.53 -6.09
C VAL A 296 -4.13 1.90 -6.77
N VAL A 297 -4.98 2.86 -6.39
CA VAL A 297 -4.98 4.21 -6.98
C VAL A 297 -3.67 4.95 -6.68
N ILE A 298 -3.18 4.94 -5.43
CA ILE A 298 -1.90 5.56 -5.07
C ILE A 298 -0.77 4.93 -5.89
N GLY A 299 -0.70 3.59 -5.93
CA GLY A 299 0.31 2.86 -6.68
C GLY A 299 0.30 3.20 -8.17
N PHE A 300 -0.89 3.21 -8.79
CA PHE A 300 -1.07 3.51 -10.20
C PHE A 300 -0.66 4.94 -10.56
N ILE A 301 -1.14 5.94 -9.80
CA ILE A 301 -0.80 7.35 -10.06
C ILE A 301 0.69 7.58 -9.94
N LEU A 302 1.33 7.07 -8.88
CA LEU A 302 2.76 7.23 -8.66
C LEU A 302 3.59 6.48 -9.70
N ALA A 303 3.15 5.29 -10.13
CA ALA A 303 3.80 4.55 -11.21
C ALA A 303 3.71 5.30 -12.55
N CYS A 304 2.54 5.86 -12.89
CA CYS A 304 2.35 6.69 -14.08
C CYS A 304 3.21 7.97 -14.02
N LEU A 305 3.30 8.62 -12.86
CA LEU A 305 4.13 9.81 -12.65
C LEU A 305 5.61 9.49 -12.88
N ALA A 306 6.08 8.35 -12.37
CA ALA A 306 7.44 7.88 -12.58
C ALA A 306 7.78 7.58 -14.05
N VAL A 307 6.80 7.11 -14.83
CA VAL A 307 6.95 6.88 -16.29
C VAL A 307 6.92 8.19 -17.07
N TYR A 308 6.09 9.14 -16.63
CA TYR A 308 5.85 10.39 -17.34
C TYR A 308 6.99 11.40 -17.18
N GLY A 309 7.74 11.34 -16.08
CA GLY A 309 8.79 12.29 -15.75
C GLY A 309 10.13 12.02 -16.44
N ASP A 310 10.89 13.07 -16.64
CA ASP A 310 12.26 13.05 -17.12
C ASP A 310 13.20 13.29 -15.92
N TRP A 311 13.68 12.21 -15.31
CA TRP A 311 14.31 12.24 -13.99
C TRP A 311 15.79 12.58 -13.99
N ALA A 312 16.43 12.72 -15.20
CA ALA A 312 17.77 13.24 -15.37
C ALA A 312 17.90 13.97 -16.70
N GLN A 313 18.65 15.09 -16.72
CA GLN A 313 18.74 15.96 -17.90
C GLN A 313 19.67 15.42 -19.00
N ASN A 314 20.63 14.54 -18.66
CA ASN A 314 21.74 14.25 -19.55
C ASN A 314 22.03 12.78 -19.80
N ASP A 315 21.37 11.84 -19.08
CA ASP A 315 21.69 10.42 -19.19
C ASP A 315 20.46 9.52 -18.94
N PRO A 316 20.07 8.67 -19.91
CA PRO A 316 18.91 7.78 -19.79
C PRO A 316 19.06 6.75 -18.66
N VAL A 317 20.30 6.34 -18.33
CA VAL A 317 20.56 5.38 -17.25
C VAL A 317 20.25 6.04 -15.90
N VAL A 318 20.76 7.26 -15.70
CA VAL A 318 20.50 8.04 -14.47
C VAL A 318 19.02 8.37 -14.34
N ALA A 319 18.35 8.69 -15.47
CA ALA A 319 16.91 8.96 -15.52
C ALA A 319 16.07 7.75 -15.04
N LEU A 320 16.49 6.52 -15.38
CA LEU A 320 15.83 5.31 -14.93
C LEU A 320 16.16 4.98 -13.47
N VAL A 321 17.42 5.14 -13.07
CA VAL A 321 17.88 4.74 -11.72
C VAL A 321 17.22 5.57 -10.63
N SER A 322 16.96 6.86 -10.87
CA SER A 322 16.31 7.73 -9.90
C SER A 322 14.94 7.21 -9.44
N PRO A 323 13.95 6.97 -10.32
CA PRO A 323 12.68 6.36 -9.89
C PRO A 323 12.86 4.92 -9.35
N VAL A 324 13.79 4.13 -9.89
CA VAL A 324 14.07 2.79 -9.35
C VAL A 324 14.46 2.84 -7.88
N LEU A 325 15.33 3.77 -7.47
CA LEU A 325 15.71 3.96 -6.06
C LEU A 325 14.54 4.45 -5.20
N ILE A 326 13.71 5.36 -5.71
CA ILE A 326 12.53 5.86 -4.99
C ILE A 326 11.52 4.73 -4.72
N PHE A 327 11.32 3.84 -5.68
CA PHE A 327 10.40 2.69 -5.58
C PHE A 327 11.08 1.41 -5.10
N TRP A 328 12.36 1.44 -4.73
CA TRP A 328 13.19 0.26 -4.47
C TRP A 328 12.56 -0.73 -3.49
N ILE A 329 11.94 -0.24 -2.43
CA ILE A 329 11.31 -1.10 -1.41
C ILE A 329 10.20 -1.95 -2.03
N LEU A 330 9.37 -1.36 -2.88
CA LEU A 330 8.27 -2.06 -3.57
C LEU A 330 8.82 -3.07 -4.57
N ILE A 331 9.81 -2.66 -5.38
CA ILE A 331 10.45 -3.50 -6.39
C ILE A 331 11.16 -4.68 -5.72
N PHE A 332 11.95 -4.39 -4.68
CA PHE A 332 12.68 -5.43 -3.95
C PHE A 332 11.76 -6.49 -3.36
N ASP A 333 10.69 -6.07 -2.67
CA ASP A 333 9.76 -7.01 -2.05
C ASP A 333 9.12 -7.93 -3.09
N MET A 334 8.65 -7.37 -4.21
CA MET A 334 8.04 -8.14 -5.30
C MET A 334 9.02 -9.14 -5.92
N VAL A 335 10.26 -8.72 -6.20
CA VAL A 335 11.30 -9.59 -6.76
C VAL A 335 11.67 -10.68 -5.76
N HIS A 336 11.94 -10.32 -4.51
CA HIS A 336 12.33 -11.27 -3.46
C HIS A 336 11.26 -12.34 -3.24
N ILE A 337 10.00 -11.95 -3.11
CA ILE A 337 8.89 -12.89 -2.89
C ILE A 337 8.70 -13.80 -4.09
N THR A 338 8.76 -13.24 -5.31
CA THR A 338 8.64 -14.05 -6.53
C THR A 338 9.71 -15.12 -6.59
N ILE A 339 10.97 -14.77 -6.32
CA ILE A 339 12.08 -15.72 -6.28
C ILE A 339 11.87 -16.75 -5.17
N ASP A 340 11.53 -16.32 -3.94
CA ASP A 340 11.30 -17.24 -2.80
C ASP A 340 10.19 -18.24 -3.10
N ARG A 341 9.07 -17.79 -3.67
CA ARG A 341 7.92 -18.64 -4.00
C ARG A 341 8.26 -19.68 -5.09
N ILE A 342 9.04 -19.30 -6.10
CA ILE A 342 9.50 -20.19 -7.16
C ILE A 342 10.49 -21.21 -6.61
N VAL A 343 11.54 -20.76 -5.89
CA VAL A 343 12.60 -21.62 -5.35
C VAL A 343 12.06 -22.60 -4.31
N THR A 344 11.10 -22.17 -3.49
CA THR A 344 10.47 -23.04 -2.47
C THR A 344 9.35 -23.93 -3.04
N GLY A 345 9.04 -23.82 -4.34
CA GLY A 345 8.00 -24.63 -5.00
C GLY A 345 6.56 -24.30 -4.59
N LYS A 346 6.35 -23.18 -3.90
CA LYS A 346 5.01 -22.69 -3.51
C LYS A 346 4.15 -22.30 -4.72
N VAL A 347 4.83 -21.91 -5.80
CA VAL A 347 4.22 -21.49 -7.06
C VAL A 347 4.91 -22.22 -8.21
N LYS A 348 4.12 -22.91 -9.04
CA LYS A 348 4.61 -23.71 -10.17
C LYS A 348 4.25 -23.15 -11.53
N ASN A 349 3.29 -22.24 -11.60
CA ASN A 349 2.82 -21.62 -12.83
C ASN A 349 2.32 -20.20 -12.60
N PHE A 350 2.14 -19.44 -13.68
CA PHE A 350 1.74 -18.04 -13.65
C PHE A 350 0.39 -17.81 -12.96
N LYS A 351 -0.59 -18.70 -13.16
CA LYS A 351 -1.90 -18.61 -12.51
C LYS A 351 -1.77 -18.71 -10.98
N GLN A 352 -1.02 -19.69 -10.50
CA GLN A 352 -0.75 -19.84 -9.05
C GLN A 352 0.01 -18.64 -8.49
N TRP A 353 0.91 -18.02 -9.27
CA TRP A 353 1.65 -16.85 -8.84
C TRP A 353 0.73 -15.63 -8.63
N ILE A 354 -0.27 -15.43 -9.51
CA ILE A 354 -1.26 -14.34 -9.39
C ILE A 354 -2.23 -14.60 -8.21
N GLU A 355 -2.68 -15.85 -8.03
CA GLU A 355 -3.69 -16.22 -7.02
C GLU A 355 -3.09 -16.45 -5.62
N TYR A 356 -1.76 -16.47 -5.49
CA TYR A 356 -1.11 -16.79 -4.22
C TYR A 356 -1.20 -15.63 -3.22
N VAL A 357 -1.91 -15.86 -2.12
CA VAL A 357 -1.99 -14.93 -0.98
C VAL A 357 -1.17 -15.48 0.18
N GLY A 358 -0.11 -14.77 0.62
CA GLY A 358 0.79 -15.20 1.69
C GLY A 358 1.22 -14.06 2.60
N LYS A 359 1.59 -14.38 3.85
CA LYS A 359 2.19 -13.43 4.81
C LYS A 359 3.72 -13.40 4.71
N ASP A 360 4.25 -13.43 3.48
CA ASP A 360 5.67 -13.53 3.18
C ASP A 360 6.30 -12.18 2.74
N HIS A 361 5.50 -11.12 2.67
CA HIS A 361 5.94 -9.76 2.36
C HIS A 361 6.91 -9.19 3.41
N LEU A 362 7.80 -8.29 2.98
CA LEU A 362 8.85 -7.65 3.79
C LEU A 362 8.32 -7.13 5.13
N HIS A 363 7.21 -6.42 5.12
CA HIS A 363 6.64 -5.82 6.33
C HIS A 363 6.21 -6.87 7.37
N HIS A 364 5.69 -8.02 6.94
CA HIS A 364 5.36 -9.13 7.86
C HIS A 364 6.63 -9.79 8.42
N ARG A 365 7.64 -9.98 7.57
CA ARG A 365 8.92 -10.58 7.97
C ARG A 365 9.66 -9.69 8.97
N LEU A 366 9.71 -8.37 8.70
CA LEU A 366 10.32 -7.39 9.60
C LEU A 366 9.56 -7.27 10.94
N ALA A 367 8.24 -7.33 10.94
CA ALA A 367 7.46 -7.27 12.18
C ALA A 367 7.78 -8.44 13.12
N ASN A 368 8.08 -9.62 12.57
CA ASN A 368 8.51 -10.78 13.34
C ASN A 368 9.92 -10.63 13.94
N VAL A 369 10.80 -9.88 13.27
CA VAL A 369 12.18 -9.65 13.72
C VAL A 369 12.26 -8.47 14.69
N LEU A 370 11.58 -7.37 14.39
CA LEU A 370 11.62 -6.12 15.16
C LEU A 370 10.65 -6.11 16.35
N GLY A 371 9.89 -7.18 16.56
CA GLY A 371 8.97 -7.32 17.70
C GLY A 371 7.69 -6.51 17.59
N GLY A 372 7.34 -5.97 16.41
CA GLY A 372 6.10 -5.24 16.24
C GLY A 372 5.90 -4.61 14.87
N ARG A 373 4.63 -4.33 14.54
CA ARG A 373 4.23 -3.73 13.25
C ARG A 373 4.70 -2.30 13.09
N LYS A 374 4.57 -1.49 14.16
CA LYS A 374 4.96 -0.08 14.12
C LYS A 374 6.45 0.09 13.88
N GLN A 375 7.25 -0.75 14.55
CA GLN A 375 8.69 -0.79 14.36
C GLN A 375 9.04 -1.17 12.91
N SER A 376 8.31 -2.14 12.33
CA SER A 376 8.47 -2.52 10.94
C SER A 376 8.14 -1.37 9.98
N VAL A 377 7.01 -0.68 10.19
CA VAL A 377 6.61 0.47 9.37
C VAL A 377 7.63 1.59 9.44
N LEU A 378 8.07 1.97 10.67
CA LEU A 378 9.08 3.02 10.85
C LEU A 378 10.43 2.65 10.23
N PHE A 379 10.84 1.38 10.34
CA PHE A 379 12.07 0.90 9.71
C PHE A 379 11.98 0.97 8.18
N ILE A 380 10.85 0.59 7.59
CA ILE A 380 10.60 0.71 6.15
C ILE A 380 10.62 2.18 5.71
N TYR A 381 10.06 3.09 6.50
CA TYR A 381 10.16 4.53 6.21
C TYR A 381 11.60 5.04 6.23
N LEU A 382 12.40 4.63 7.21
CA LEU A 382 13.83 4.98 7.26
C LEU A 382 14.60 4.48 6.04
N LEU A 383 14.33 3.24 5.60
CA LEU A 383 14.89 2.71 4.36
C LEU A 383 14.48 3.55 3.15
N GLY A 384 13.18 3.89 3.06
CA GLY A 384 12.66 4.75 1.98
C GLY A 384 13.29 6.14 1.98
N LEU A 385 13.52 6.73 3.16
CA LEU A 385 14.23 8.00 3.29
C LEU A 385 15.69 7.90 2.80
N CYS A 386 16.42 6.87 3.19
CA CYS A 386 17.80 6.66 2.74
C CYS A 386 17.89 6.52 1.21
N LEU A 387 17.04 5.67 0.63
CA LEU A 387 17.05 5.40 -0.82
C LEU A 387 16.55 6.60 -1.63
N GLY A 388 15.49 7.27 -1.15
CA GLY A 388 14.98 8.48 -1.79
C GLY A 388 15.98 9.63 -1.73
N THR A 389 16.73 9.79 -0.63
CA THR A 389 17.83 10.77 -0.55
C THR A 389 18.92 10.46 -1.58
N SER A 390 19.26 9.18 -1.76
CA SER A 390 20.20 8.77 -2.82
C SER A 390 19.69 9.14 -4.22
N ALA A 391 18.38 8.98 -4.47
CA ALA A 391 17.77 9.38 -5.74
C ALA A 391 17.87 10.91 -6.00
N VAL A 392 17.72 11.74 -4.96
CA VAL A 392 17.88 13.21 -5.09
C VAL A 392 19.31 13.60 -5.47
N VAL A 393 20.30 12.89 -4.96
CA VAL A 393 21.73 13.14 -5.27
C VAL A 393 22.06 12.80 -6.73
N LEU A 394 21.36 11.81 -7.31
CA LEU A 394 21.62 11.33 -8.68
C LEU A 394 21.39 12.36 -9.79
N ARG A 395 20.66 13.43 -9.55
CA ARG A 395 20.23 14.41 -10.57
C ARG A 395 21.33 14.83 -11.57
N ASN A 396 22.53 15.13 -11.06
CA ASN A 396 23.68 15.57 -11.85
C ASN A 396 24.83 14.54 -11.81
N ALA A 397 24.52 13.30 -11.44
CA ALA A 397 25.50 12.26 -11.27
C ALA A 397 25.93 11.65 -12.60
N ARG A 398 27.14 11.08 -12.63
CA ARG A 398 27.62 10.27 -13.75
C ARG A 398 27.00 8.87 -13.70
N PRO A 399 26.95 8.12 -14.79
CA PRO A 399 26.48 6.72 -14.80
C PRO A 399 27.18 5.83 -13.78
N ALA A 400 28.46 6.09 -13.49
CA ALA A 400 29.22 5.37 -12.47
C ALA A 400 28.66 5.59 -11.05
N ASP A 401 28.22 6.81 -10.74
CA ASP A 401 27.64 7.16 -9.44
C ASP A 401 26.27 6.49 -9.28
N ALA A 402 25.49 6.41 -10.36
CA ALA A 402 24.22 5.68 -10.42
C ALA A 402 24.43 4.19 -10.12
N LEU A 403 25.44 3.57 -10.73
CA LEU A 403 25.79 2.17 -10.49
C LEU A 403 26.18 1.93 -9.02
N LEU A 404 26.98 2.84 -8.42
CA LEU A 404 27.36 2.74 -7.00
C LEU A 404 26.16 2.79 -6.07
N LEU A 405 25.15 3.63 -6.35
CA LEU A 405 23.94 3.73 -5.54
C LEU A 405 23.03 2.51 -5.71
N ILE A 406 22.98 1.90 -6.89
CA ILE A 406 22.30 0.60 -7.07
C ILE A 406 23.01 -0.50 -6.28
N ILE A 407 24.35 -0.56 -6.32
CA ILE A 407 25.12 -1.50 -5.51
C ILE A 407 24.84 -1.28 -4.02
N GLN A 408 24.82 -0.03 -3.55
CA GLN A 408 24.47 0.29 -2.17
C GLN A 408 23.05 -0.21 -1.82
N ALA A 409 22.07 0.00 -2.69
CA ALA A 409 20.71 -0.50 -2.50
C ALA A 409 20.67 -2.03 -2.44
N CYS A 410 21.41 -2.72 -3.29
CA CYS A 410 21.56 -4.19 -3.23
C CYS A 410 22.22 -4.67 -1.92
N ILE A 411 23.26 -3.98 -1.43
CA ILE A 411 23.89 -4.29 -0.15
C ILE A 411 22.88 -4.14 1.00
N MET A 412 22.07 -3.08 1.02
CA MET A 412 21.02 -2.90 2.02
C MET A 412 20.04 -4.07 2.03
N VAL A 413 19.65 -4.57 0.86
CA VAL A 413 18.80 -5.74 0.70
C VAL A 413 19.43 -6.99 1.30
N VAL A 414 20.71 -7.25 1.00
CA VAL A 414 21.43 -8.38 1.55
C VAL A 414 21.49 -8.30 3.08
N LEU A 415 21.80 -7.12 3.63
CA LEU A 415 21.83 -6.89 5.08
C LEU A 415 20.47 -7.18 5.73
N ILE A 416 19.38 -6.67 5.15
CA ILE A 416 18.02 -6.93 5.64
C ILE A 416 17.73 -8.43 5.63
N THR A 417 18.03 -9.11 4.52
CA THR A 417 17.79 -10.55 4.37
C THR A 417 18.61 -11.37 5.40
N VAL A 418 19.84 -10.98 5.65
CA VAL A 418 20.70 -11.62 6.69
C VAL A 418 20.13 -11.40 8.09
N LEU A 419 19.71 -10.17 8.41
CA LEU A 419 19.08 -9.84 9.70
C LEU A 419 17.81 -10.65 9.92
N GLU A 420 16.95 -10.76 8.89
CA GLU A 420 15.74 -11.57 8.94
C GLU A 420 16.02 -13.06 9.19
N ARG A 421 17.03 -13.62 8.51
CA ARG A 421 17.43 -15.03 8.71
C ARG A 421 17.92 -15.27 10.13
N ARG A 422 18.76 -14.39 10.67
CA ARG A 422 19.25 -14.49 12.06
C ARG A 422 18.13 -14.32 13.08
N GLY A 423 17.23 -13.38 12.89
CA GLY A 423 16.07 -13.18 13.77
C GLY A 423 15.14 -14.39 13.81
N ARG A 424 14.92 -15.06 12.66
CA ARG A 424 14.13 -16.31 12.60
C ARG A 424 14.80 -17.46 13.38
N LEU A 425 16.10 -17.62 13.27
CA LEU A 425 16.85 -18.64 14.01
C LEU A 425 16.82 -18.40 15.53
N ALA A 426 17.01 -17.15 15.97
CA ALA A 426 16.93 -16.78 17.38
C ALA A 426 15.53 -17.04 17.98
N ASN A 427 14.47 -16.67 17.27
CA ASN A 427 13.09 -16.91 17.70
C ASN A 427 12.71 -18.40 17.68
N GLY A 428 13.23 -19.19 16.75
CA GLY A 428 13.06 -20.65 16.70
C GLY A 428 13.70 -21.36 17.89
N THR A 429 14.92 -20.96 18.28
CA THR A 429 15.62 -21.49 19.46
C THR A 429 14.93 -21.14 20.78
N LEU A 430 14.35 -19.92 20.89
CA LEU A 430 13.60 -19.51 22.07
C LEU A 430 12.29 -20.29 22.23
N LYS A 431 11.57 -20.56 21.14
CA LYS A 431 10.36 -21.41 21.17
C LYS A 431 10.67 -22.85 21.55
N SER A 432 11.76 -23.42 21.02
CA SER A 432 12.20 -24.78 21.37
C SER A 432 12.63 -24.91 22.84
N LYS A 433 13.25 -23.87 23.43
CA LYS A 433 13.57 -23.85 24.86
C LYS A 433 12.30 -23.81 25.73
N ARG A 434 11.35 -22.90 25.41
CA ARG A 434 10.08 -22.83 26.17
C ARG A 434 9.25 -24.10 26.13
N GLN A 435 9.33 -24.89 25.06
CA GLN A 435 8.64 -26.18 24.95
C GLN A 435 9.34 -27.32 25.72
N ARG A 436 10.60 -27.16 26.12
CA ARG A 436 11.32 -28.14 26.94
C ARG A 436 11.21 -27.87 28.45
N ASP A 437 10.83 -26.63 28.79
CA ASP A 437 10.73 -26.19 30.18
C ASP A 437 9.26 -26.26 30.72
N VAL A 438 8.33 -26.81 29.92
CA VAL A 438 6.95 -27.18 30.24
C VAL A 438 6.76 -28.68 30.10
#